data_e6ec23bc8c36123efb7910a69d3eb846
#
_entry.id   e6ec23bc8c36123efb7910a69d3eb846
#
_cell.length_a   1.000
_cell.length_b   1.000
_cell.length_c   1.000
_cell.angle_alpha   90.00
_cell.angle_beta   90.00
_cell.angle_gamma   90.00
#
_symmetry.space_group_name_H-M   'P 1'
#
loop_
_entity.id
_entity.type
_entity.pdbx_description
1 polymer ?
#
loop_
_entity_poly.entity_id
_entity_poly.type
_entity_poly.pdbx_seq_one_letter_code
_entity_poly.pdbx_strand_id
1 'polypeptide(L)'
;MDFYNRDECRDFKSGCIPLGCIFNLPSCQAGIAGKGWFLKPHSFWVRFFYEKSPHPQAFDGKPCFREGIIMKVIHTIKELKEYVHQCKKDGKSIGLVTTMGALHEGHASLIQAASKENDFVITSVFVNPTQFGPNEDYEAYPRTLEADAKVAEAAGADLLFAPSPAEMYPHKDMTWVEVTGPITKVLCGRTRPIHFRGVATVCTKFFNLTECDRAYYGLKDAQQTQVLQRMVEDLFMNVELRLMPIVREADGLAKSSRNVYLSKEERTAALVLSRSLSHAKEAFEAGERNKQKLIDQVTKEIEAEPMSDIDYVEMYGMPGLPEVGETIEGQVLLALAVRFGKTRLIDNVVLEAE
;
A
#
# COMPACT_ATOMS: atom_id res chain seq x y z
N MET A 1 -28.64 -17.27 25.66
CA MET A 1 -28.91 -18.70 25.98
C MET A 1 -27.56 -19.29 26.24
N ASP A 2 -27.36 -19.50 27.56
CA ASP A 2 -26.14 -20.06 28.12
C ASP A 2 -26.02 -21.55 27.77
N PHE A 3 -24.79 -21.97 27.52
CA PHE A 3 -24.34 -23.34 27.81
C PHE A 3 -22.80 -23.34 27.83
N TYR A 4 -22.23 -23.22 29.01
CA TYR A 4 -20.98 -23.87 29.39
C TYR A 4 -21.11 -24.36 30.81
N ASN A 5 -21.33 -25.66 30.92
CA ASN A 5 -21.37 -26.39 32.19
C ASN A 5 -19.94 -26.83 32.54
N ARG A 6 -19.49 -26.42 33.73
CA ARG A 6 -18.30 -26.96 34.39
C ARG A 6 -18.70 -28.34 34.96
N ASP A 7 -17.81 -29.27 34.78
CA ASP A 7 -17.45 -30.40 35.62
C ASP A 7 -17.12 -31.61 34.78
N GLU A 8 -15.83 -31.90 34.70
CA GLU A 8 -15.27 -33.26 34.65
C GLU A 8 -13.74 -33.14 34.49
N CYS A 9 -13.06 -32.94 35.63
CA CYS A 9 -11.65 -33.28 35.79
C CYS A 9 -11.59 -34.31 36.93
N ARG A 10 -11.54 -35.59 36.58
CA ARG A 10 -11.06 -36.63 37.50
C ARG A 10 -10.21 -37.65 36.73
N ASP A 11 -9.02 -37.86 37.29
CA ASP A 11 -8.18 -39.03 37.25
C ASP A 11 -7.40 -39.37 35.96
N PHE A 12 -6.14 -38.96 35.93
CA PHE A 12 -5.06 -39.87 35.53
C PHE A 12 -3.84 -39.69 36.43
N LYS A 13 -3.52 -40.75 37.15
CA LYS A 13 -2.32 -40.89 37.99
C LYS A 13 -1.09 -41.25 37.15
N SER A 14 0.03 -40.66 37.56
CA SER A 14 1.40 -41.22 37.64
C SER A 14 2.10 -41.71 36.37
N GLY A 15 3.20 -41.04 36.10
CA GLY A 15 4.25 -41.51 35.21
C GLY A 15 5.42 -40.51 35.15
N CYS A 16 6.31 -40.58 36.14
CA CYS A 16 7.61 -39.83 36.13
C CYS A 16 8.54 -40.38 35.06
N ILE A 17 9.21 -39.48 34.34
CA ILE A 17 10.57 -39.72 33.84
C ILE A 17 11.32 -38.39 33.94
N PRO A 18 12.54 -38.38 34.53
CA PRO A 18 13.34 -37.20 34.73
C PRO A 18 14.44 -37.06 33.67
N LEU A 19 14.95 -35.89 33.50
CA LEU A 19 16.31 -35.49 33.06
C LEU A 19 16.21 -34.13 32.39
N GLY A 20 16.69 -33.02 32.92
CA GLY A 20 18.08 -32.77 33.26
C GLY A 20 18.70 -31.97 32.10
N CYS A 21 18.55 -30.62 32.11
CA CYS A 21 19.52 -29.75 31.49
C CYS A 21 19.66 -28.49 32.35
N ILE A 22 20.77 -28.42 32.97
CA ILE A 22 21.30 -27.32 33.78
C ILE A 22 21.71 -26.20 32.82
N PHE A 23 21.16 -25.02 33.01
CA PHE A 23 21.81 -23.78 32.57
C PHE A 23 21.88 -22.81 33.74
N ASN A 24 23.15 -22.57 34.15
CA ASN A 24 23.55 -21.55 35.11
C ASN A 24 23.15 -20.16 34.69
N LEU A 25 22.43 -19.45 35.54
CA LEU A 25 22.32 -18.00 35.49
C LEU A 25 23.05 -17.40 36.68
N PRO A 26 23.87 -16.38 36.49
CA PRO A 26 24.55 -15.70 37.61
C PRO A 26 23.57 -14.79 38.36
N SER A 27 23.71 -14.82 39.66
CA SER A 27 23.05 -14.03 40.67
C SER A 27 23.07 -12.51 40.40
N CYS A 28 21.91 -11.87 40.39
CA CYS A 28 21.78 -10.42 40.65
C CYS A 28 21.05 -10.21 41.96
N GLN A 29 21.75 -9.53 42.88
CA GLN A 29 21.25 -9.12 44.19
C GLN A 29 20.11 -8.10 44.08
N ALA A 30 19.10 -8.31 44.87
CA ALA A 30 17.98 -7.41 45.02
C ALA A 30 18.36 -6.16 45.82
N GLY A 31 18.11 -4.98 45.27
CA GLY A 31 18.05 -3.71 45.99
C GLY A 31 16.61 -3.18 45.93
N ILE A 32 15.95 -3.09 47.09
CA ILE A 32 14.59 -2.59 47.24
C ILE A 32 14.63 -1.06 47.22
N ALA A 33 13.96 -0.41 46.27
CA ALA A 33 13.39 0.92 46.44
C ALA A 33 12.25 1.12 45.44
N GLY A 34 11.05 1.37 45.94
CA GLY A 34 9.81 1.40 45.19
C GLY A 34 9.72 2.53 44.15
N LYS A 35 9.12 2.18 43.05
CA LYS A 35 8.24 3.00 42.19
C LYS A 35 7.64 2.06 41.12
N GLY A 36 6.33 2.19 40.96
CA GLY A 36 5.53 1.29 40.12
C GLY A 36 6.04 1.17 38.69
N TRP A 37 6.17 -0.04 38.23
CA TRP A 37 6.46 -0.37 36.83
C TRP A 37 5.14 -0.49 36.07
N PHE A 38 4.81 0.54 35.32
CA PHE A 38 3.92 0.39 34.18
C PHE A 38 4.74 -0.30 33.08
N LEU A 39 4.43 -1.55 32.78
CA LEU A 39 4.90 -2.22 31.59
C LEU A 39 4.32 -1.47 30.38
N LYS A 40 5.13 -0.68 29.69
CA LYS A 40 4.82 -0.19 28.36
C LYS A 40 4.84 -1.39 27.40
N PRO A 41 3.83 -1.56 26.56
CA PRO A 41 3.89 -2.58 25.52
C PRO A 41 5.08 -2.30 24.62
N HIS A 42 5.84 -3.34 24.28
CA HIS A 42 6.89 -3.24 23.28
C HIS A 42 6.26 -2.83 21.94
N SER A 43 6.28 -1.55 21.65
CA SER A 43 6.02 -1.03 20.33
C SER A 43 7.18 -1.45 19.43
N PHE A 44 6.93 -2.43 18.56
CA PHE A 44 7.75 -2.62 17.38
C PHE A 44 7.67 -1.32 16.58
N TRP A 45 8.71 -0.51 16.67
CA TRP A 45 8.88 0.67 15.86
C TRP A 45 9.09 0.21 14.43
N VAL A 46 8.04 0.20 13.60
CA VAL A 46 8.21 0.31 12.16
C VAL A 46 8.78 1.71 11.95
N ARG A 47 10.08 1.77 11.76
CA ARG A 47 10.79 3.00 11.47
C ARG A 47 10.33 3.44 10.08
N PHE A 48 9.40 4.40 10.03
CA PHE A 48 9.15 5.14 8.81
C PHE A 48 10.45 5.85 8.45
N PHE A 49 11.22 5.27 7.55
CA PHE A 49 12.27 6.00 6.88
C PHE A 49 11.61 6.98 5.92
N TYR A 50 11.11 8.07 6.46
CA TYR A 50 10.95 9.29 5.73
C TYR A 50 12.35 9.90 5.64
N GLU A 51 13.25 9.29 4.86
CA GLU A 51 14.41 10.01 4.42
C GLU A 51 13.88 11.22 3.64
N LYS A 52 14.31 12.42 4.05
CA LYS A 52 14.21 13.62 3.22
C LYS A 52 14.95 13.31 1.92
N SER A 53 14.29 12.57 1.03
CA SER A 53 14.79 12.32 -0.30
C SER A 53 14.90 13.68 -0.98
N PRO A 54 16.05 14.03 -1.55
CA PRO A 54 16.10 15.12 -2.51
C PRO A 54 15.01 14.86 -3.53
N HIS A 55 14.33 15.88 -4.00
CA HIS A 55 13.22 15.85 -4.95
C HIS A 55 13.23 14.61 -5.82
N PRO A 56 12.09 13.89 -6.01
CA PRO A 56 12.06 12.73 -6.88
C PRO A 56 12.68 13.13 -8.21
N GLN A 57 13.85 12.57 -8.49
CA GLN A 57 14.47 12.79 -9.79
C GLN A 57 13.47 12.30 -10.81
N ALA A 58 13.01 13.20 -11.65
CA ALA A 58 12.17 12.87 -12.78
C ALA A 58 12.83 11.67 -13.50
N PHE A 59 12.01 10.73 -13.96
CA PHE A 59 12.44 9.62 -14.81
C PHE A 59 13.31 10.22 -15.94
N ASP A 60 14.62 10.05 -15.86
CA ASP A 60 15.59 10.62 -16.82
C ASP A 60 15.65 9.84 -18.14
N GLY A 61 14.77 8.85 -18.30
CA GLY A 61 14.69 8.02 -19.50
C GLY A 61 15.90 7.09 -19.72
N LYS A 62 16.85 7.08 -18.78
CA LYS A 62 18.01 6.19 -18.92
C LYS A 62 17.65 4.80 -18.45
N PRO A 63 17.79 3.78 -19.33
CA PRO A 63 17.48 2.41 -18.97
C PRO A 63 18.41 1.93 -17.86
N CYS A 64 17.82 1.41 -16.78
CA CYS A 64 18.56 0.74 -15.70
C CYS A 64 18.80 -0.72 -16.13
N PHE A 65 19.66 -0.92 -17.15
CA PHE A 65 19.98 -2.27 -17.59
C PHE A 65 20.88 -2.97 -16.57
N ARG A 66 20.42 -4.10 -16.07
CA ARG A 66 21.32 -5.12 -15.53
C ARG A 66 21.96 -5.80 -16.74
N GLU A 67 23.27 -5.69 -16.91
CA GLU A 67 23.99 -6.23 -18.07
C GLU A 67 23.59 -7.70 -18.33
N GLY A 68 23.02 -7.97 -19.51
CA GLY A 68 22.75 -9.32 -20.01
C GLY A 68 21.39 -9.94 -19.66
N ILE A 69 20.47 -9.26 -18.96
CA ILE A 69 19.15 -9.80 -18.64
C ILE A 69 18.11 -9.15 -19.57
N ILE A 70 17.50 -9.95 -20.44
CA ILE A 70 16.29 -9.56 -21.19
C ILE A 70 15.09 -9.89 -20.31
N MET A 71 14.26 -8.88 -20.01
CA MET A 71 13.03 -9.08 -19.25
C MET A 71 12.13 -10.12 -19.95
N LYS A 72 11.56 -11.03 -19.17
CA LYS A 72 10.62 -12.02 -19.69
C LYS A 72 9.19 -11.68 -19.31
N VAL A 73 8.27 -11.90 -20.25
CA VAL A 73 6.83 -11.84 -20.01
C VAL A 73 6.29 -13.25 -19.86
N ILE A 74 5.62 -13.53 -18.76
CA ILE A 74 5.01 -14.84 -18.46
C ILE A 74 3.55 -14.67 -18.08
N HIS A 75 2.76 -15.73 -18.25
CA HIS A 75 1.30 -15.68 -18.07
C HIS A 75 0.78 -16.71 -17.09
N THR A 76 1.56 -17.71 -16.72
CA THR A 76 1.11 -18.80 -15.86
C THR A 76 1.76 -18.79 -14.48
N ILE A 77 1.00 -19.19 -13.47
CA ILE A 77 1.50 -19.38 -12.11
C ILE A 77 2.61 -20.42 -12.06
N LYS A 78 2.54 -21.43 -12.95
CA LYS A 78 3.58 -22.47 -13.05
C LYS A 78 4.94 -21.86 -13.40
N GLU A 79 5.00 -21.07 -14.48
CA GLU A 79 6.22 -20.39 -14.90
C GLU A 79 6.73 -19.44 -13.79
N LEU A 80 5.83 -18.66 -13.18
CA LEU A 80 6.21 -17.77 -12.08
C LEU A 80 6.89 -18.52 -10.95
N LYS A 81 6.32 -19.64 -10.49
CA LYS A 81 6.89 -20.46 -9.43
C LYS A 81 8.25 -21.06 -9.79
N GLU A 82 8.48 -21.40 -11.05
CA GLU A 82 9.79 -21.89 -11.53
C GLU A 82 10.86 -20.81 -11.38
N TYR A 83 10.58 -19.53 -11.76
CA TYR A 83 11.49 -18.41 -11.57
C TYR A 83 11.73 -18.09 -10.09
N VAL A 84 10.67 -18.03 -9.28
CA VAL A 84 10.77 -17.78 -7.83
C VAL A 84 11.62 -18.85 -7.17
N HIS A 85 11.36 -20.13 -7.46
CA HIS A 85 12.14 -21.25 -6.91
C HIS A 85 13.62 -21.13 -7.25
N GLN A 86 13.96 -20.77 -8.50
CA GLN A 86 15.34 -20.59 -8.91
C GLN A 86 15.99 -19.41 -8.16
N CYS A 87 15.29 -18.27 -8.05
CA CYS A 87 15.79 -17.11 -7.30
C CYS A 87 16.09 -17.47 -5.83
N LYS A 88 15.16 -18.16 -5.16
CA LYS A 88 15.33 -18.58 -3.77
C LYS A 88 16.49 -19.59 -3.61
N LYS A 89 16.63 -20.53 -4.54
CA LYS A 89 17.76 -21.45 -4.57
C LYS A 89 19.11 -20.76 -4.72
N ASP A 90 19.15 -19.69 -5.52
CA ASP A 90 20.35 -18.87 -5.74
C ASP A 90 20.60 -17.84 -4.62
N GLY A 91 19.75 -17.81 -3.58
CA GLY A 91 19.83 -16.86 -2.46
C GLY A 91 19.54 -15.41 -2.83
N LYS A 92 18.82 -15.18 -3.93
CA LYS A 92 18.46 -13.83 -4.43
C LYS A 92 17.29 -13.26 -3.68
N SER A 93 17.37 -11.97 -3.36
CA SER A 93 16.24 -11.18 -2.89
C SER A 93 15.28 -10.83 -4.03
N ILE A 94 13.98 -10.86 -3.75
CA ILE A 94 12.92 -10.59 -4.72
C ILE A 94 12.15 -9.32 -4.33
N GLY A 95 12.15 -8.33 -5.24
CA GLY A 95 11.29 -7.15 -5.17
C GLY A 95 10.02 -7.35 -6.02
N LEU A 96 8.87 -6.96 -5.47
CA LEU A 96 7.59 -7.06 -6.17
C LEU A 96 6.96 -5.68 -6.37
N VAL A 97 6.50 -5.41 -7.59
CA VAL A 97 5.67 -4.24 -7.91
C VAL A 97 4.35 -4.73 -8.51
N THR A 98 3.25 -4.59 -7.75
CA THR A 98 1.92 -4.98 -8.24
C THR A 98 1.25 -3.84 -8.97
N THR A 99 0.81 -4.08 -10.21
CA THR A 99 0.09 -3.08 -11.02
C THR A 99 -1.13 -3.67 -11.72
N MET A 100 -2.00 -2.81 -12.20
CA MET A 100 -3.11 -3.21 -13.07
C MET A 100 -2.80 -2.99 -14.56
N GLY A 101 -1.59 -2.60 -14.91
CA GLY A 101 -1.22 -2.18 -16.27
C GLY A 101 -1.41 -0.69 -16.52
N ALA A 102 -1.34 -0.28 -17.78
CA ALA A 102 -1.26 1.12 -18.21
C ALA A 102 -0.15 1.87 -17.47
N LEU A 103 1.06 1.31 -17.54
CA LEU A 103 2.20 1.78 -16.76
C LEU A 103 2.61 3.20 -17.16
N HIS A 104 2.95 3.99 -16.18
CA HIS A 104 3.42 5.36 -16.32
C HIS A 104 4.61 5.61 -15.38
N GLU A 105 5.18 6.82 -15.38
CA GLU A 105 6.37 7.16 -14.59
C GLU A 105 6.21 6.87 -13.09
N GLY A 106 4.99 6.96 -12.55
CA GLY A 106 4.70 6.55 -11.17
C GLY A 106 4.98 5.07 -10.93
N HIS A 107 4.58 4.19 -11.85
CA HIS A 107 4.91 2.75 -11.77
C HIS A 107 6.39 2.50 -12.03
N ALA A 108 6.97 3.20 -13.02
CA ALA A 108 8.40 3.09 -13.31
C ALA A 108 9.27 3.44 -12.11
N SER A 109 8.92 4.46 -11.32
CA SER A 109 9.65 4.83 -10.10
C SER A 109 9.64 3.73 -9.03
N LEU A 110 8.52 2.99 -8.90
CA LEU A 110 8.44 1.82 -7.99
C LEU A 110 9.37 0.69 -8.45
N ILE A 111 9.36 0.39 -9.76
CA ILE A 111 10.21 -0.65 -10.35
C ILE A 111 11.69 -0.27 -10.20
N GLN A 112 12.05 0.99 -10.43
CA GLN A 112 13.42 1.47 -10.24
C GLN A 112 13.89 1.37 -8.79
N ALA A 113 13.01 1.70 -7.83
CA ALA A 113 13.31 1.53 -6.41
C ALA A 113 13.53 0.03 -6.08
N ALA A 114 12.64 -0.84 -6.58
CA ALA A 114 12.77 -2.28 -6.42
C ALA A 114 14.08 -2.81 -7.02
N SER A 115 14.46 -2.35 -8.21
CA SER A 115 15.69 -2.75 -8.90
C SER A 115 16.98 -2.33 -8.19
N LYS A 116 16.93 -1.25 -7.42
CA LYS A 116 18.07 -0.79 -6.60
C LYS A 116 18.25 -1.59 -5.32
N GLU A 117 17.18 -2.16 -4.78
CA GLU A 117 17.17 -2.78 -3.46
C GLU A 117 17.11 -4.31 -3.48
N ASN A 118 16.87 -4.94 -4.65
CA ASN A 118 16.72 -6.39 -4.77
C ASN A 118 17.51 -6.95 -5.95
N ASP A 119 17.82 -8.26 -5.87
CA ASP A 119 18.55 -8.98 -6.92
C ASP A 119 17.66 -9.36 -8.11
N PHE A 120 16.34 -9.48 -7.89
CA PHE A 120 15.38 -9.85 -8.90
C PHE A 120 14.07 -9.08 -8.71
N VAL A 121 13.54 -8.49 -9.76
CA VAL A 121 12.32 -7.67 -9.71
C VAL A 121 11.22 -8.28 -10.55
N ILE A 122 10.11 -8.58 -9.90
CA ILE A 122 8.87 -9.06 -10.52
C ILE A 122 7.88 -7.90 -10.57
N THR A 123 7.40 -7.56 -11.77
CA THR A 123 6.29 -6.63 -11.94
C THR A 123 5.07 -7.39 -12.41
N SER A 124 3.91 -7.20 -11.75
CA SER A 124 2.66 -7.77 -12.25
C SER A 124 1.88 -6.75 -13.08
N VAL A 125 1.23 -7.23 -14.15
CA VAL A 125 0.22 -6.50 -14.91
C VAL A 125 -1.06 -7.31 -14.89
N PHE A 126 -1.97 -6.95 -13.98
CA PHE A 126 -3.21 -7.71 -13.78
C PHE A 126 -4.36 -6.80 -13.37
N VAL A 127 -5.33 -6.60 -14.29
CA VAL A 127 -6.58 -5.91 -13.97
C VAL A 127 -7.44 -6.85 -13.13
N ASN A 128 -7.41 -6.64 -11.80
CA ASN A 128 -8.05 -7.54 -10.85
C ASN A 128 -9.58 -7.33 -10.82
N PRO A 129 -10.40 -8.27 -11.30
CA PRO A 129 -11.85 -8.09 -11.35
C PRO A 129 -12.49 -7.94 -9.97
N THR A 130 -11.88 -8.52 -8.93
CA THR A 130 -12.50 -8.63 -7.60
C THR A 130 -12.48 -7.31 -6.79
N GLN A 131 -11.72 -6.31 -7.24
CA GLN A 131 -11.63 -5.01 -6.59
C GLN A 131 -12.51 -3.92 -7.24
N PHE A 132 -13.24 -4.26 -8.30
CA PHE A 132 -14.15 -3.36 -9.00
C PHE A 132 -15.60 -3.65 -8.61
N GLY A 133 -16.34 -2.59 -8.32
CA GLY A 133 -17.79 -2.63 -8.14
C GLY A 133 -18.53 -2.73 -9.48
N PRO A 134 -19.83 -3.02 -9.44
CA PRO A 134 -20.65 -3.19 -10.66
C PRO A 134 -20.67 -2.00 -11.62
N ASN A 135 -20.43 -0.79 -11.08
CA ASN A 135 -20.51 0.48 -11.85
C ASN A 135 -19.13 1.13 -11.99
N GLU A 136 -18.05 0.37 -11.80
CA GLU A 136 -16.68 0.87 -11.94
C GLU A 136 -16.09 0.53 -13.32
N ASP A 137 -14.95 1.11 -13.62
CA ASP A 137 -14.30 1.12 -14.93
C ASP A 137 -13.54 -0.17 -15.31
N TYR A 138 -13.97 -1.35 -14.80
CA TYR A 138 -13.27 -2.62 -15.06
C TYR A 138 -13.14 -2.94 -16.55
N GLU A 139 -14.24 -2.84 -17.30
CA GLU A 139 -14.24 -3.15 -18.74
C GLU A 139 -13.47 -2.09 -19.54
N ALA A 140 -13.57 -0.83 -19.12
CA ALA A 140 -12.92 0.31 -19.79
C ALA A 140 -11.45 0.46 -19.38
N TYR A 141 -10.98 -0.26 -18.33
CA TYR A 141 -9.61 -0.09 -17.83
C TYR A 141 -8.59 -0.44 -18.92
N PRO A 142 -7.58 0.43 -19.17
CA PRO A 142 -6.63 0.23 -20.26
C PRO A 142 -5.84 -1.07 -20.14
N ARG A 143 -5.72 -1.80 -21.25
CA ARG A 143 -4.95 -3.05 -21.35
C ARG A 143 -3.92 -2.90 -22.45
N THR A 144 -2.70 -2.54 -22.06
CA THR A 144 -1.60 -2.09 -22.94
C THR A 144 -0.33 -2.90 -22.73
N LEU A 145 -0.44 -4.25 -22.66
CA LEU A 145 0.64 -5.14 -22.21
C LEU A 145 1.98 -4.91 -22.94
N GLU A 146 1.97 -4.67 -24.25
CA GLU A 146 3.20 -4.43 -25.02
C GLU A 146 3.90 -3.11 -24.62
N ALA A 147 3.11 -2.06 -24.37
CA ALA A 147 3.62 -0.78 -23.90
C ALA A 147 4.10 -0.91 -22.43
N ASP A 148 3.33 -1.62 -21.62
CA ASP A 148 3.66 -1.89 -20.22
C ASP A 148 4.98 -2.66 -20.09
N ALA A 149 5.19 -3.67 -20.95
CA ALA A 149 6.43 -4.44 -20.98
C ALA A 149 7.65 -3.54 -21.24
N LYS A 150 7.55 -2.62 -22.20
CA LYS A 150 8.63 -1.67 -22.51
C LYS A 150 8.95 -0.75 -21.33
N VAL A 151 7.91 -0.25 -20.65
CA VAL A 151 8.07 0.61 -19.46
C VAL A 151 8.71 -0.17 -18.32
N ALA A 152 8.24 -1.40 -18.06
CA ALA A 152 8.75 -2.26 -16.99
C ALA A 152 10.22 -2.65 -17.23
N GLU A 153 10.56 -3.05 -18.45
CA GLU A 153 11.93 -3.40 -18.85
C GLU A 153 12.87 -2.21 -18.70
N ALA A 154 12.49 -1.03 -19.24
CA ALA A 154 13.29 0.18 -19.13
C ALA A 154 13.48 0.64 -17.67
N ALA A 155 12.53 0.35 -16.78
CA ALA A 155 12.61 0.65 -15.36
C ALA A 155 13.41 -0.38 -14.55
N GLY A 156 13.82 -1.53 -15.14
CA GLY A 156 14.66 -2.54 -14.52
C GLY A 156 13.91 -3.72 -13.91
N ALA A 157 12.71 -4.04 -14.39
CA ALA A 157 12.05 -5.30 -14.10
C ALA A 157 12.79 -6.47 -14.79
N ASP A 158 12.95 -7.60 -14.09
CA ASP A 158 13.52 -8.83 -14.64
C ASP A 158 12.43 -9.77 -15.18
N LEU A 159 11.22 -9.67 -14.61
CA LEU A 159 10.08 -10.50 -14.97
C LEU A 159 8.78 -9.68 -14.97
N LEU A 160 7.99 -9.80 -16.03
CA LEU A 160 6.62 -9.27 -16.11
C LEU A 160 5.64 -10.43 -16.05
N PHE A 161 4.84 -10.47 -14.98
CA PHE A 161 3.80 -11.46 -14.80
C PHE A 161 2.44 -10.89 -15.18
N ALA A 162 1.86 -11.40 -16.27
CA ALA A 162 0.59 -10.93 -16.83
C ALA A 162 -0.43 -12.08 -16.91
N PRO A 163 -0.97 -12.55 -15.75
CA PRO A 163 -1.91 -13.66 -15.71
C PRO A 163 -3.29 -13.27 -16.23
N SER A 164 -4.05 -14.26 -16.70
CA SER A 164 -5.48 -14.09 -16.95
C SER A 164 -6.30 -14.12 -15.65
N PRO A 165 -7.55 -13.60 -15.66
CA PRO A 165 -8.46 -13.78 -14.53
C PRO A 165 -8.70 -15.25 -14.16
N ALA A 166 -8.79 -16.14 -15.15
CA ALA A 166 -8.97 -17.57 -14.92
C ALA A 166 -7.74 -18.22 -14.25
N GLU A 167 -6.53 -17.75 -14.54
CA GLU A 167 -5.30 -18.21 -13.89
C GLU A 167 -5.28 -17.81 -12.40
N MET A 168 -5.64 -16.56 -12.11
CA MET A 168 -5.65 -16.03 -10.74
C MET A 168 -6.85 -16.52 -9.90
N TYR A 169 -7.99 -16.80 -10.55
CA TYR A 169 -9.24 -17.19 -9.91
C TYR A 169 -9.87 -18.40 -10.65
N PRO A 170 -9.26 -19.60 -10.51
CA PRO A 170 -9.68 -20.79 -11.28
C PRO A 170 -11.02 -21.39 -10.79
N HIS A 171 -11.50 -21.00 -9.61
CA HIS A 171 -12.74 -21.52 -9.02
C HIS A 171 -13.77 -20.42 -8.85
N LYS A 172 -15.07 -20.77 -8.96
CA LYS A 172 -16.18 -19.86 -8.67
C LYS A 172 -16.24 -19.50 -7.19
N ASP A 173 -16.05 -20.51 -6.33
CA ASP A 173 -15.95 -20.36 -4.88
C ASP A 173 -14.48 -20.13 -4.51
N MET A 174 -14.19 -19.08 -3.76
CA MET A 174 -12.82 -18.67 -3.49
C MET A 174 -12.62 -18.24 -2.04
N THR A 175 -11.39 -18.38 -1.58
CA THR A 175 -10.96 -17.79 -0.32
C THR A 175 -10.80 -16.29 -0.47
N TRP A 176 -11.31 -15.53 0.49
CA TRP A 176 -11.14 -14.09 0.60
C TRP A 176 -10.21 -13.74 1.75
N VAL A 177 -9.42 -12.70 1.56
CA VAL A 177 -8.69 -12.02 2.63
C VAL A 177 -9.34 -10.66 2.81
N GLU A 178 -9.80 -10.36 4.01
CA GLU A 178 -10.50 -9.13 4.32
C GLU A 178 -9.91 -8.48 5.57
N VAL A 179 -9.48 -7.23 5.44
CA VAL A 179 -9.13 -6.38 6.59
C VAL A 179 -10.41 -5.69 7.05
N THR A 180 -10.78 -5.92 8.29
CA THR A 180 -12.01 -5.36 8.89
C THR A 180 -11.69 -4.12 9.74
N GLY A 181 -12.74 -3.36 10.10
CA GLY A 181 -12.60 -2.21 10.97
C GLY A 181 -12.70 -0.86 10.25
N PRO A 182 -12.44 0.25 10.96
CA PRO A 182 -12.59 1.61 10.42
C PRO A 182 -11.75 1.87 9.17
N ILE A 183 -10.52 1.32 9.13
CA ILE A 183 -9.55 1.53 8.05
C ILE A 183 -10.09 1.22 6.65
N THR A 184 -11.05 0.29 6.52
CA THR A 184 -11.68 -0.08 5.25
C THR A 184 -13.08 0.51 5.05
N LYS A 185 -13.55 1.37 5.99
CA LYS A 185 -14.90 1.97 5.97
C LYS A 185 -14.90 3.48 5.76
N VAL A 186 -13.73 4.10 5.80
CA VAL A 186 -13.53 5.54 5.56
C VAL A 186 -13.00 5.79 4.15
N LEU A 187 -12.95 7.03 3.69
CA LEU A 187 -12.37 7.43 2.39
C LEU A 187 -12.90 6.57 1.23
N CYS A 188 -12.00 5.99 0.43
CA CYS A 188 -12.35 5.08 -0.67
C CYS A 188 -13.15 3.85 -0.21
N GLY A 189 -12.92 3.35 1.01
CA GLY A 189 -13.64 2.18 1.51
C GLY A 189 -15.12 2.44 1.75
N ARG A 190 -15.52 3.67 2.05
CA ARG A 190 -16.93 4.07 2.20
C ARG A 190 -17.65 4.01 0.85
N THR A 191 -17.04 4.51 -0.22
CA THR A 191 -17.67 4.60 -1.55
C THR A 191 -17.45 3.33 -2.39
N ARG A 192 -16.49 2.48 -2.01
CA ARG A 192 -16.11 1.24 -2.70
C ARG A 192 -16.04 0.06 -1.72
N PRO A 193 -17.16 -0.44 -1.19
CA PRO A 193 -17.18 -1.36 -0.04
C PRO A 193 -16.50 -2.71 -0.28
N ILE A 194 -16.39 -3.17 -1.53
CA ILE A 194 -15.73 -4.44 -1.88
C ILE A 194 -14.26 -4.29 -2.27
N HIS A 195 -13.81 -3.04 -2.49
CA HIS A 195 -12.51 -2.72 -3.08
C HIS A 195 -11.34 -3.32 -2.28
N PHE A 196 -11.26 -3.02 -1.00
CA PHE A 196 -10.12 -3.43 -0.19
C PHE A 196 -10.09 -4.93 0.09
N ARG A 197 -11.24 -5.62 0.11
CA ARG A 197 -11.27 -7.09 0.14
C ARG A 197 -10.65 -7.66 -1.14
N GLY A 198 -10.99 -7.09 -2.29
CA GLY A 198 -10.37 -7.48 -3.57
C GLY A 198 -8.86 -7.23 -3.60
N VAL A 199 -8.42 -6.04 -3.13
CA VAL A 199 -7.01 -5.67 -3.04
C VAL A 199 -6.24 -6.60 -2.07
N ALA A 200 -6.75 -6.79 -0.85
CA ALA A 200 -6.11 -7.66 0.13
C ALA A 200 -5.98 -9.10 -0.39
N THR A 201 -7.03 -9.62 -1.03
CA THR A 201 -7.01 -10.98 -1.61
C THR A 201 -5.97 -11.12 -2.72
N VAL A 202 -5.92 -10.20 -3.68
CA VAL A 202 -4.97 -10.30 -4.80
C VAL A 202 -3.53 -10.09 -4.34
N CYS A 203 -3.28 -9.14 -3.43
CA CYS A 203 -1.95 -8.91 -2.90
C CYS A 203 -1.44 -10.10 -2.09
N THR A 204 -2.31 -10.74 -1.27
CA THR A 204 -1.98 -12.00 -0.57
C THR A 204 -1.58 -13.09 -1.57
N LYS A 205 -2.31 -13.24 -2.67
CA LYS A 205 -1.93 -14.21 -3.73
C LYS A 205 -0.58 -13.87 -4.31
N PHE A 206 -0.31 -12.61 -4.66
CA PHE A 206 0.99 -12.21 -5.19
C PHE A 206 2.12 -12.44 -4.19
N PHE A 207 1.95 -12.08 -2.92
CA PHE A 207 2.98 -12.31 -1.90
C PHE A 207 3.31 -13.80 -1.76
N ASN A 208 2.30 -14.66 -1.72
CA ASN A 208 2.48 -16.11 -1.64
C ASN A 208 3.09 -16.72 -2.92
N LEU A 209 2.77 -16.18 -4.10
CA LEU A 209 3.27 -16.69 -5.37
C LEU A 209 4.72 -16.27 -5.64
N THR A 210 5.09 -15.07 -5.21
CA THR A 210 6.41 -14.50 -5.49
C THR A 210 7.40 -14.69 -4.35
N GLU A 211 6.92 -15.01 -3.13
CA GLU A 211 7.74 -15.09 -1.92
C GLU A 211 8.70 -13.88 -1.81
N CYS A 212 8.17 -12.68 -2.18
CA CYS A 212 8.98 -11.48 -2.26
C CYS A 212 9.47 -11.03 -0.88
N ASP A 213 10.70 -10.53 -0.84
CA ASP A 213 11.28 -9.94 0.37
C ASP A 213 10.76 -8.52 0.59
N ARG A 214 10.51 -7.78 -0.51
CA ARG A 214 9.97 -6.41 -0.49
C ARG A 214 8.90 -6.22 -1.54
N ALA A 215 7.85 -5.47 -1.19
CA ALA A 215 6.79 -5.06 -2.12
C ALA A 215 6.64 -3.54 -2.11
N TYR A 216 6.56 -2.92 -3.30
CA TYR A 216 6.65 -1.48 -3.49
C TYR A 216 5.30 -0.88 -3.85
N TYR A 217 4.87 0.13 -3.10
CA TYR A 217 3.58 0.81 -3.29
C TYR A 217 3.73 2.33 -3.25
N GLY A 218 2.96 3.03 -4.09
CA GLY A 218 2.94 4.48 -4.11
C GLY A 218 2.00 5.06 -3.04
N LEU A 219 2.45 6.10 -2.33
CA LEU A 219 1.64 6.83 -1.35
C LEU A 219 0.45 7.58 -1.97
N LYS A 220 0.34 7.63 -3.29
CA LYS A 220 -0.87 8.13 -3.96
C LYS A 220 -2.11 7.35 -3.50
N ASP A 221 -2.00 6.05 -3.35
CA ASP A 221 -3.06 5.17 -2.85
C ASP A 221 -2.86 4.89 -1.34
N ALA A 222 -2.72 5.98 -0.56
CA ALA A 222 -2.33 5.94 0.85
C ALA A 222 -3.22 5.02 1.71
N GLN A 223 -4.53 5.03 1.54
CA GLN A 223 -5.41 4.11 2.27
C GLN A 223 -5.11 2.66 1.93
N GLN A 224 -4.84 2.34 0.67
CA GLN A 224 -4.45 0.99 0.25
C GLN A 224 -3.18 0.54 0.96
N THR A 225 -2.17 1.43 1.08
CA THR A 225 -0.93 1.08 1.78
C THR A 225 -1.17 0.75 3.25
N GLN A 226 -2.05 1.50 3.92
CA GLN A 226 -2.41 1.25 5.32
C GLN A 226 -3.17 -0.08 5.49
N VAL A 227 -4.08 -0.40 4.56
CA VAL A 227 -4.81 -1.69 4.58
C VAL A 227 -3.84 -2.86 4.36
N LEU A 228 -2.92 -2.74 3.40
CA LEU A 228 -1.93 -3.78 3.13
C LEU A 228 -0.94 -3.95 4.30
N GLN A 229 -0.54 -2.87 4.93
CA GLN A 229 0.32 -2.92 6.11
C GLN A 229 -0.36 -3.68 7.26
N ARG A 230 -1.63 -3.37 7.55
CA ARG A 230 -2.43 -4.10 8.54
C ARG A 230 -2.53 -5.59 8.19
N MET A 231 -2.78 -5.92 6.93
CA MET A 231 -2.85 -7.31 6.46
C MET A 231 -1.53 -8.06 6.66
N VAL A 232 -0.41 -7.43 6.33
CA VAL A 232 0.93 -8.02 6.50
C VAL A 232 1.23 -8.27 7.97
N GLU A 233 0.91 -7.31 8.85
CA GLU A 233 1.09 -7.42 10.30
C GLU A 233 0.21 -8.53 10.89
N ASP A 234 -1.09 -8.49 10.61
CA ASP A 234 -2.07 -9.42 11.20
C ASP A 234 -1.86 -10.88 10.75
N LEU A 235 -1.37 -11.08 9.51
CA LEU A 235 -1.12 -12.40 8.94
C LEU A 235 0.36 -12.85 9.08
N PHE A 236 1.19 -12.07 9.77
CA PHE A 236 2.62 -12.37 9.98
C PHE A 236 3.36 -12.69 8.67
N MET A 237 3.04 -11.94 7.61
CA MET A 237 3.65 -12.17 6.30
C MET A 237 5.11 -11.70 6.27
N ASN A 238 5.99 -12.54 5.72
CA ASN A 238 7.42 -12.23 5.57
C ASN A 238 7.68 -11.34 4.34
N VAL A 239 7.06 -10.17 4.30
CA VAL A 239 7.26 -9.17 3.24
C VAL A 239 7.37 -7.79 3.85
N GLU A 240 8.37 -7.02 3.42
CA GLU A 240 8.52 -5.62 3.81
C GLU A 240 7.83 -4.72 2.79
N LEU A 241 6.91 -3.86 3.25
CA LEU A 241 6.27 -2.88 2.37
C LEU A 241 7.13 -1.62 2.27
N ARG A 242 7.53 -1.28 1.05
CA ARG A 242 8.26 -0.06 0.70
C ARG A 242 7.28 0.97 0.15
N LEU A 243 7.08 2.07 0.87
CA LEU A 243 6.15 3.13 0.50
C LEU A 243 6.91 4.26 -0.20
N MET A 244 6.56 4.52 -1.45
CA MET A 244 7.26 5.47 -2.31
C MET A 244 6.45 6.76 -2.47
N PRO A 245 7.12 7.92 -2.60
CA PRO A 245 6.44 9.21 -2.77
C PRO A 245 5.52 9.26 -3.99
N ILE A 246 4.55 10.18 -3.95
CA ILE A 246 3.68 10.45 -5.09
C ILE A 246 4.50 11.07 -6.23
N VAL A 247 4.45 10.44 -7.41
CA VAL A 247 5.01 11.02 -8.63
C VAL A 247 3.95 11.91 -9.27
N ARG A 248 4.35 13.14 -9.61
CA ARG A 248 3.48 14.16 -10.21
C ARG A 248 3.93 14.51 -11.62
N GLU A 249 3.01 15.00 -12.42
CA GLU A 249 3.32 15.64 -13.68
C GLU A 249 4.00 17.02 -13.43
N ALA A 250 4.59 17.60 -14.46
CA ALA A 250 5.33 18.86 -14.33
C ALA A 250 4.48 20.02 -13.76
N ASP A 251 3.17 19.98 -13.98
CA ASP A 251 2.19 20.95 -13.47
C ASP A 251 1.56 20.57 -12.12
N GLY A 252 2.04 19.49 -11.49
CA GLY A 252 1.68 19.08 -10.14
C GLY A 252 0.60 18.00 -10.06
N LEU A 253 -0.13 17.66 -11.12
CA LEU A 253 -1.16 16.60 -11.07
C LEU A 253 -0.52 15.26 -10.72
N ALA A 254 -1.10 14.52 -9.77
CA ALA A 254 -0.66 13.17 -9.44
C ALA A 254 -0.78 12.24 -10.65
N LYS A 255 0.30 11.50 -10.98
CA LYS A 255 0.28 10.52 -12.09
C LYS A 255 -0.73 9.42 -11.82
N SER A 256 -1.61 9.18 -12.81
CA SER A 256 -2.64 8.16 -12.75
C SER A 256 -2.97 7.65 -14.14
N SER A 257 -3.19 6.33 -14.28
CA SER A 257 -3.68 5.73 -15.53
C SER A 257 -5.05 6.29 -15.93
N ARG A 258 -5.80 6.87 -14.99
CA ARG A 258 -7.10 7.50 -15.27
C ARG A 258 -6.99 8.93 -15.85
N ASN A 259 -5.82 9.56 -15.81
CA ASN A 259 -5.64 10.91 -16.37
C ASN A 259 -5.94 10.95 -17.89
N VAL A 260 -5.79 9.83 -18.59
CA VAL A 260 -6.09 9.71 -20.03
C VAL A 260 -7.57 9.85 -20.37
N TYR A 261 -8.45 9.74 -19.40
CA TYR A 261 -9.91 9.88 -19.61
C TYR A 261 -10.38 11.34 -19.56
N LEU A 262 -9.54 12.26 -19.04
CA LEU A 262 -9.89 13.66 -18.89
C LEU A 262 -9.90 14.39 -20.25
N SER A 263 -10.89 15.23 -20.48
CA SER A 263 -10.81 16.25 -21.53
C SER A 263 -9.70 17.26 -21.21
N LYS A 264 -9.37 18.15 -22.14
CA LYS A 264 -8.36 19.19 -21.89
C LYS A 264 -8.79 20.14 -20.77
N GLU A 265 -10.07 20.48 -20.75
CA GLU A 265 -10.69 21.33 -19.75
C GLU A 265 -10.68 20.65 -18.38
N GLU A 266 -11.16 19.40 -18.31
CA GLU A 266 -11.14 18.59 -17.08
C GLU A 266 -9.71 18.38 -16.57
N ARG A 267 -8.74 18.17 -17.47
CA ARG A 267 -7.33 18.03 -17.12
C ARG A 267 -6.75 19.29 -16.46
N THR A 268 -7.16 20.47 -16.97
CA THR A 268 -6.75 21.76 -16.39
C THR A 268 -7.44 21.99 -15.05
N ALA A 269 -8.73 21.74 -14.97
CA ALA A 269 -9.51 21.83 -13.74
C ALA A 269 -8.93 20.93 -12.62
N ALA A 270 -8.50 19.71 -12.96
CA ALA A 270 -7.94 18.75 -12.00
C ALA A 270 -6.67 19.23 -11.29
N LEU A 271 -5.99 20.27 -11.77
CA LEU A 271 -4.82 20.87 -11.09
C LEU A 271 -5.20 21.47 -9.73
N VAL A 272 -6.48 21.78 -9.49
CA VAL A 272 -6.95 22.27 -8.20
C VAL A 272 -6.63 21.30 -7.07
N LEU A 273 -6.58 19.97 -7.33
CA LEU A 273 -6.34 18.95 -6.33
C LEU A 273 -4.95 19.11 -5.68
N SER A 274 -3.92 19.12 -6.49
CA SER A 274 -2.54 19.28 -5.99
C SER A 274 -2.28 20.67 -5.43
N ARG A 275 -2.87 21.70 -6.03
CA ARG A 275 -2.74 23.08 -5.57
C ARG A 275 -3.36 23.28 -4.19
N SER A 276 -4.59 22.84 -3.97
CA SER A 276 -5.27 22.96 -2.67
C SER A 276 -4.55 22.19 -1.56
N LEU A 277 -4.04 20.99 -1.84
CA LEU A 277 -3.23 20.22 -0.90
C LEU A 277 -1.89 20.91 -0.59
N SER A 278 -1.25 21.56 -1.57
CA SER A 278 -0.03 22.35 -1.35
C SER A 278 -0.28 23.52 -0.40
N HIS A 279 -1.35 24.29 -0.63
CA HIS A 279 -1.73 25.40 0.24
C HIS A 279 -2.07 24.94 1.65
N ALA A 280 -2.76 23.81 1.81
CA ALA A 280 -3.02 23.25 3.13
C ALA A 280 -1.72 22.83 3.85
N LYS A 281 -0.76 22.25 3.11
CA LYS A 281 0.56 21.91 3.64
C LYS A 281 1.32 23.18 4.07
N GLU A 282 1.34 24.22 3.24
CA GLU A 282 1.97 25.50 3.57
C GLU A 282 1.34 26.15 4.82
N ALA A 283 0.01 26.13 4.94
CA ALA A 283 -0.68 26.62 6.14
C ALA A 283 -0.30 25.82 7.39
N PHE A 284 -0.21 24.51 7.26
CA PHE A 284 0.24 23.64 8.35
C PHE A 284 1.71 23.92 8.74
N GLU A 285 2.60 24.07 7.78
CA GLU A 285 4.01 24.44 8.02
C GLU A 285 4.14 25.84 8.64
N ALA A 286 3.21 26.76 8.32
CA ALA A 286 3.10 28.09 8.96
C ALA A 286 2.49 28.05 10.37
N GLY A 287 2.10 26.88 10.88
CA GLY A 287 1.63 26.69 12.27
C GLY A 287 0.13 26.45 12.43
N GLU A 288 -0.68 26.35 11.35
CA GLU A 288 -2.08 25.94 11.52
C GLU A 288 -2.15 24.48 11.96
N ARG A 289 -2.91 24.23 13.03
CA ARG A 289 -3.10 22.88 13.60
C ARG A 289 -4.57 22.49 13.73
N ASN A 290 -5.48 23.38 13.34
CA ASN A 290 -6.90 23.07 13.39
C ASN A 290 -7.29 22.21 12.17
N LYS A 291 -7.71 20.98 12.43
CA LYS A 291 -8.13 19.99 11.44
C LYS A 291 -9.19 20.57 10.50
N GLN A 292 -10.27 21.15 11.06
CA GLN A 292 -11.40 21.58 10.26
C GLN A 292 -11.05 22.77 9.36
N LYS A 293 -10.22 23.70 9.83
CA LYS A 293 -9.77 24.82 8.99
C LYS A 293 -8.98 24.35 7.74
N LEU A 294 -8.10 23.35 7.89
CA LEU A 294 -7.36 22.81 6.74
C LEU A 294 -8.28 22.07 5.78
N ILE A 295 -9.25 21.29 6.28
CA ILE A 295 -10.26 20.63 5.45
C ILE A 295 -11.12 21.68 4.71
N ASP A 296 -11.61 22.70 5.41
CA ASP A 296 -12.45 23.77 4.83
C ASP A 296 -11.71 24.56 3.77
N GLN A 297 -10.40 24.85 3.99
CA GLN A 297 -9.56 25.52 3.01
C GLN A 297 -9.48 24.71 1.71
N VAL A 298 -9.13 23.42 1.79
CA VAL A 298 -9.05 22.54 0.61
C VAL A 298 -10.41 22.42 -0.07
N THR A 299 -11.46 22.19 0.69
CA THR A 299 -12.84 22.05 0.18
C THR A 299 -13.26 23.30 -0.59
N LYS A 300 -13.08 24.48 0.00
CA LYS A 300 -13.45 25.76 -0.63
C LYS A 300 -12.67 26.02 -1.92
N GLU A 301 -11.39 25.68 -1.97
CA GLU A 301 -10.61 25.84 -3.19
C GLU A 301 -11.08 24.90 -4.32
N ILE A 302 -11.46 23.67 -3.96
CA ILE A 302 -11.96 22.69 -4.93
C ILE A 302 -13.37 23.10 -5.40
N GLU A 303 -14.26 23.53 -4.51
CA GLU A 303 -15.61 24.00 -4.85
C GLU A 303 -15.62 25.25 -5.74
N ALA A 304 -14.55 26.05 -5.71
CA ALA A 304 -14.38 27.18 -6.61
C ALA A 304 -14.09 26.77 -8.06
N GLU A 305 -13.75 25.50 -8.32
CA GLU A 305 -13.58 24.93 -9.65
C GLU A 305 -14.92 24.38 -10.16
N PRO A 306 -15.54 24.99 -11.18
CA PRO A 306 -16.92 24.63 -11.60
C PRO A 306 -17.08 23.19 -12.11
N MET A 307 -15.99 22.55 -12.53
CA MET A 307 -15.99 21.19 -13.07
C MET A 307 -15.78 20.11 -11.99
N SER A 308 -15.58 20.51 -10.74
CA SER A 308 -15.32 19.58 -9.63
C SER A 308 -16.60 19.07 -9.00
N ASP A 309 -16.61 17.78 -8.65
CA ASP A 309 -17.63 17.12 -7.83
C ASP A 309 -16.92 16.33 -6.72
N ILE A 310 -16.96 16.87 -5.50
CA ILE A 310 -16.24 16.33 -4.35
C ILE A 310 -16.92 15.05 -3.83
N ASP A 311 -16.22 13.94 -3.84
CA ASP A 311 -16.64 12.72 -3.15
C ASP A 311 -16.27 12.78 -1.64
N TYR A 312 -15.04 13.19 -1.33
CA TYR A 312 -14.62 13.53 0.04
C TYR A 312 -13.38 14.44 0.06
N VAL A 313 -13.26 15.20 1.15
CA VAL A 313 -12.03 15.83 1.65
C VAL A 313 -11.98 15.53 3.15
N GLU A 314 -11.09 14.65 3.58
CA GLU A 314 -11.09 14.14 4.96
C GLU A 314 -9.66 14.00 5.49
N MET A 315 -9.52 14.01 6.83
CA MET A 315 -8.26 13.86 7.52
C MET A 315 -8.33 12.76 8.57
N TYR A 316 -7.34 11.86 8.53
CA TYR A 316 -7.18 10.76 9.48
C TYR A 316 -5.75 10.68 9.98
N GLY A 317 -5.57 10.14 11.19
CA GLY A 317 -4.24 9.87 11.74
C GLY A 317 -3.51 8.75 11.01
N MET A 318 -2.21 8.70 11.14
CA MET A 318 -1.37 7.63 10.65
C MET A 318 -0.49 7.07 11.77
N PRO A 319 -0.27 5.72 11.81
CA PRO A 319 -0.81 4.68 10.93
C PRO A 319 -2.26 4.28 11.27
N GLY A 320 -2.89 3.53 10.37
CA GLY A 320 -4.15 2.82 10.63
C GLY A 320 -5.43 3.64 10.48
N LEU A 321 -5.33 4.91 10.11
CA LEU A 321 -6.42 5.85 9.85
C LEU A 321 -7.39 6.05 11.05
N PRO A 322 -6.89 6.24 12.28
CA PRO A 322 -7.73 6.63 13.39
C PRO A 322 -8.31 8.04 13.18
N GLU A 323 -9.42 8.33 13.84
CA GLU A 323 -9.95 9.69 13.86
C GLU A 323 -8.96 10.67 14.50
N VAL A 324 -8.91 11.89 13.98
CA VAL A 324 -8.08 12.99 14.48
C VAL A 324 -8.96 13.96 15.24
N GLY A 325 -8.51 14.44 16.39
CA GLY A 325 -9.17 15.48 17.15
C GLY A 325 -9.21 16.83 16.42
N GLU A 326 -9.72 17.87 17.08
CA GLU A 326 -9.77 19.24 16.53
C GLU A 326 -8.36 19.80 16.25
N THR A 327 -7.42 19.48 17.13
CA THR A 327 -6.01 19.85 16.98
C THR A 327 -5.23 18.67 16.43
N ILE A 328 -4.44 18.90 15.40
CA ILE A 328 -3.60 17.89 14.76
C ILE A 328 -2.38 17.63 15.64
N GLU A 329 -2.20 16.36 16.02
CA GLU A 329 -1.05 15.84 16.74
C GLU A 329 -0.45 14.67 15.99
N GLY A 330 0.89 14.60 15.90
CA GLY A 330 1.61 13.55 15.17
C GLY A 330 1.35 13.55 13.67
N GLN A 331 1.38 12.37 13.07
CA GLN A 331 1.27 12.21 11.61
C GLN A 331 -0.18 12.02 11.18
N VAL A 332 -0.61 12.80 10.18
CA VAL A 332 -1.97 12.73 9.62
C VAL A 332 -1.95 12.68 8.10
N LEU A 333 -2.95 12.03 7.54
CA LEU A 333 -3.24 11.98 6.10
C LEU A 333 -4.42 12.92 5.80
N LEU A 334 -4.18 13.98 5.05
CA LEU A 334 -5.24 14.78 4.41
C LEU A 334 -5.45 14.24 3.00
N ALA A 335 -6.59 13.61 2.77
CA ALA A 335 -6.90 12.90 1.54
C ALA A 335 -8.18 13.42 0.89
N LEU A 336 -8.20 13.40 -0.42
CA LEU A 336 -9.35 13.83 -1.21
C LEU A 336 -9.67 12.86 -2.34
N ALA A 337 -10.94 12.88 -2.76
CA ALA A 337 -11.39 12.28 -3.99
C ALA A 337 -12.40 13.22 -4.65
N VAL A 338 -12.19 13.49 -5.93
CA VAL A 338 -13.00 14.43 -6.70
C VAL A 338 -13.26 13.86 -8.08
N ARG A 339 -14.46 14.07 -8.60
CA ARG A 339 -14.83 13.73 -9.96
C ARG A 339 -14.71 14.96 -10.86
N PHE A 340 -14.18 14.71 -12.06
CA PHE A 340 -14.22 15.63 -13.17
C PHE A 340 -14.95 14.89 -14.30
N GLY A 341 -16.18 15.28 -14.57
CA GLY A 341 -17.08 14.49 -15.40
C GLY A 341 -17.26 13.07 -14.86
N LYS A 342 -16.88 12.07 -15.63
CA LYS A 342 -16.95 10.65 -15.22
C LYS A 342 -15.70 10.14 -14.51
N THR A 343 -14.61 10.90 -14.54
CA THR A 343 -13.31 10.47 -14.03
C THR A 343 -13.15 10.85 -12.57
N ARG A 344 -13.00 9.83 -11.70
CA ARG A 344 -12.72 10.03 -10.28
C ARG A 344 -11.21 10.00 -10.04
N LEU A 345 -10.66 11.09 -9.55
CA LEU A 345 -9.27 11.24 -9.17
C LEU A 345 -9.13 11.27 -7.64
N ILE A 346 -8.00 10.78 -7.16
CA ILE A 346 -7.60 10.87 -5.75
C ILE A 346 -6.23 11.52 -5.64
N ASP A 347 -6.05 12.26 -4.56
CA ASP A 347 -4.75 12.81 -4.17
C ASP A 347 -4.69 12.94 -2.64
N ASN A 348 -3.51 13.16 -2.10
CA ASN A 348 -3.32 13.33 -0.66
C ASN A 348 -2.01 14.02 -0.33
N VAL A 349 -1.91 14.44 0.93
CA VAL A 349 -0.68 14.89 1.57
C VAL A 349 -0.60 14.34 2.99
N VAL A 350 0.61 13.93 3.38
CA VAL A 350 0.91 13.56 4.77
C VAL A 350 1.48 14.80 5.46
N LEU A 351 0.91 15.16 6.60
CA LEU A 351 1.34 16.26 7.47
C LEU A 351 1.85 15.65 8.78
N GLU A 352 2.94 16.18 9.31
CA GLU A 352 3.55 15.67 10.54
C GLU A 352 3.77 16.82 11.50
N ALA A 353 3.04 16.79 12.63
CA ALA A 353 3.23 17.71 13.75
C ALA A 353 4.37 17.18 14.64
N GLU A 354 5.33 18.05 14.95
CA GLU A 354 6.41 17.78 15.90
C GLU A 354 5.91 17.65 17.34
#